data_219d4864abc631a4d32a2e69aaf625f4
#
_entry.id   219d4864abc631a4d32a2e69aaf625f4
#
_cell.length_a   1.000
_cell.length_b   1.000
_cell.length_c   1.000
_cell.angle_alpha   90.00
_cell.angle_beta   90.00
_cell.angle_gamma   90.00
#
_symmetry.space_group_name_H-M   'P 1'
#
loop_
_entity.id
_entity.type
_entity.pdbx_description
1 polymer ?
#
loop_
_entity_poly.entity_id
_entity_poly.type
_entity_poly.pdbx_seq_one_letter_code
_entity_poly.pdbx_strand_id
1 'polypeptide(L)'
;MATETLIESLEQKINSLLEENPSHFLVEVRIKPTNNIKVFIDADEGIMLSTLIGYNRKLYKILEESGMFPADDFSLEVSSPGLDEPLKKHRQYKKNIGRYLHITKNDSSVVEGKLLETTEDGVIIETETGKGKKKEVKQETVLFMDIKTTKIQIKF
;
A
#
# COMPACT_ATOMS: atom_id res chain seq x y z
N MET A 1 -18.57 -14.05 -13.88
CA MET A 1 -17.53 -14.27 -13.11
C MET A 1 -16.75 -13.12 -12.79
N ALA A 2 -16.65 -13.04 -11.67
CA ALA A 2 -16.32 -11.79 -11.17
C ALA A 2 -14.87 -11.46 -11.27
N THR A 3 -14.61 -10.19 -11.46
CA THR A 3 -13.29 -9.61 -11.35
C THR A 3 -12.65 -10.01 -10.02
N GLU A 4 -13.45 -10.15 -8.96
CA GLU A 4 -12.99 -10.58 -7.64
C GLU A 4 -12.28 -11.94 -7.67
N THR A 5 -12.80 -12.90 -8.42
CA THR A 5 -12.17 -14.22 -8.54
C THR A 5 -10.83 -14.12 -9.27
N LEU A 6 -10.75 -13.26 -10.29
CA LEU A 6 -9.51 -13.02 -11.01
C LEU A 6 -8.48 -12.37 -10.08
N ILE A 7 -8.90 -11.39 -9.29
CA ILE A 7 -8.03 -10.72 -8.34
C ILE A 7 -7.49 -11.70 -7.31
N GLU A 8 -8.34 -12.55 -6.75
CA GLU A 8 -7.92 -13.57 -5.78
C GLU A 8 -6.88 -14.52 -6.38
N SER A 9 -7.11 -14.97 -7.59
CA SER A 9 -6.18 -15.87 -8.28
C SER A 9 -4.84 -15.17 -8.55
N LEU A 10 -4.87 -13.91 -8.96
CA LEU A 10 -3.67 -13.11 -9.16
C LEU A 10 -2.91 -12.91 -7.86
N GLU A 11 -3.62 -12.61 -6.78
CA GLU A 11 -3.02 -12.42 -5.47
C GLU A 11 -2.28 -13.68 -5.01
N GLN A 12 -2.88 -14.84 -5.22
CA GLN A 12 -2.24 -16.11 -4.87
C GLN A 12 -0.94 -16.32 -5.64
N LYS A 13 -0.95 -16.05 -6.94
CA LYS A 13 0.23 -16.18 -7.79
C LYS A 13 1.33 -15.21 -7.38
N ILE A 14 0.96 -13.98 -7.10
CA ILE A 14 1.89 -12.94 -6.68
C ILE A 14 2.50 -13.29 -5.32
N ASN A 15 1.68 -13.69 -4.36
CA ASN A 15 2.17 -14.06 -3.04
C ASN A 15 3.13 -15.24 -3.10
N SER A 16 2.91 -16.18 -4.01
CA SER A 16 3.85 -17.29 -4.21
C SER A 16 5.20 -16.80 -4.70
N LEU A 17 5.22 -15.80 -5.57
CA LEU A 17 6.47 -15.20 -6.03
C LEU A 17 7.20 -14.46 -4.90
N LEU A 18 6.44 -13.83 -4.02
CA LEU A 18 7.02 -13.02 -2.94
C LEU A 18 7.53 -13.85 -1.76
N GLU A 19 7.21 -15.14 -1.69
CA GLU A 19 7.66 -16.02 -0.61
C GLU A 19 9.18 -16.08 -0.48
N GLU A 20 9.91 -15.92 -1.57
CA GLU A 20 11.38 -15.92 -1.56
C GLU A 20 11.98 -14.71 -0.86
N ASN A 21 11.20 -13.64 -0.71
CA ASN A 21 11.65 -12.39 -0.11
C ASN A 21 10.64 -11.92 0.93
N PRO A 22 10.75 -12.40 2.19
CA PRO A 22 9.76 -12.05 3.23
C PRO A 22 9.59 -10.56 3.51
N SER A 23 10.57 -9.74 3.15
CA SER A 23 10.45 -8.29 3.32
C SER A 23 9.58 -7.63 2.25
N HIS A 24 9.32 -8.34 1.15
CA HIS A 24 8.46 -7.85 0.08
C HIS A 24 7.00 -8.26 0.34
N PHE A 25 6.07 -7.40 0.03
CA PHE A 25 4.66 -7.71 0.24
C PHE A 25 3.77 -7.04 -0.81
N LEU A 26 2.64 -7.70 -1.08
CA LEU A 26 1.64 -7.21 -2.00
C LEU A 26 0.80 -6.13 -1.33
N VAL A 27 0.68 -4.98 -1.98
CA VAL A 27 -0.16 -3.88 -1.50
C VAL A 27 -1.55 -3.95 -2.13
N GLU A 28 -1.63 -4.05 -3.45
CA GLU A 28 -2.91 -4.00 -4.15
C GLU A 28 -2.78 -4.56 -5.56
N VAL A 29 -3.86 -5.15 -6.04
CA VAL A 29 -4.02 -5.56 -7.43
C VAL A 29 -5.24 -4.85 -7.99
N ARG A 30 -5.10 -4.20 -9.14
CA ARG A 30 -6.19 -3.55 -9.85
C ARG A 30 -6.28 -4.13 -11.25
N ILE A 31 -7.50 -4.38 -11.72
CA ILE A 31 -7.74 -4.80 -13.09
C ILE A 31 -8.65 -3.75 -13.72
N LYS A 32 -8.12 -3.01 -14.67
CA LYS A 32 -8.87 -1.99 -15.39
C LYS A 32 -9.39 -2.55 -16.72
N PRO A 33 -10.39 -1.90 -17.33
CA PRO A 33 -10.97 -2.38 -18.60
C PRO A 33 -9.91 -2.70 -19.64
N THR A 34 -10.22 -3.72 -20.45
CA THR A 34 -9.39 -4.42 -21.44
C THR A 34 -8.21 -5.16 -20.79
N ASN A 35 -8.46 -5.74 -19.61
CA ASN A 35 -7.50 -6.57 -18.89
C ASN A 35 -6.16 -5.89 -18.62
N ASN A 36 -6.21 -4.63 -18.21
CA ASN A 36 -5.03 -3.88 -17.78
C ASN A 36 -4.78 -4.15 -16.31
N ILE A 37 -3.79 -4.98 -16.02
CA ILE A 37 -3.48 -5.40 -14.66
C ILE A 37 -2.41 -4.50 -14.06
N LYS A 38 -2.70 -3.94 -12.90
CA LYS A 38 -1.72 -3.15 -12.14
C LYS A 38 -1.50 -3.81 -10.80
N VAL A 39 -0.24 -4.07 -10.49
CA VAL A 39 0.17 -4.72 -9.24
C VAL A 39 1.09 -3.77 -8.49
N PHE A 40 0.75 -3.50 -7.23
CA PHE A 40 1.57 -2.66 -6.37
C PHE A 40 2.25 -3.55 -5.31
N ILE A 41 3.57 -3.55 -5.32
CA ILE A 41 4.40 -4.31 -4.38
C ILE A 41 5.30 -3.33 -3.63
N ASP A 42 5.42 -3.53 -2.33
CA ASP A 42 6.31 -2.70 -1.51
C ASP A 42 7.20 -3.62 -0.68
N ALA A 43 8.14 -3.04 0.03
CA ALA A 43 9.05 -3.78 0.89
C ALA A 43 9.30 -2.99 2.16
N ASP A 44 9.63 -3.69 3.25
CA ASP A 44 9.86 -3.05 4.55
C ASP A 44 10.96 -1.99 4.49
N GLU A 45 11.96 -2.18 3.65
CA GLU A 45 13.08 -1.25 3.49
C GLU A 45 13.09 -0.52 2.15
N GLY A 46 11.98 -0.58 1.42
CA GLY A 46 11.87 -0.03 0.08
C GLY A 46 12.21 -1.08 -0.97
N ILE A 47 11.80 -0.84 -2.19
CA ILE A 47 11.98 -1.80 -3.27
C ILE A 47 12.62 -1.10 -4.48
N MET A 48 13.58 -1.78 -5.10
CA MET A 48 14.30 -1.25 -6.27
C MET A 48 13.53 -1.50 -7.56
N LEU A 49 13.70 -0.60 -8.51
CA LEU A 49 13.07 -0.74 -9.83
C LEU A 49 13.46 -2.05 -10.50
N SER A 50 14.73 -2.45 -10.42
CA SER A 50 15.19 -3.71 -11.01
C SER A 50 14.45 -4.93 -10.43
N THR A 51 14.13 -4.89 -9.15
CA THR A 51 13.37 -5.95 -8.49
C THR A 51 11.94 -6.01 -9.03
N LEU A 52 11.32 -4.84 -9.22
CA LEU A 52 9.97 -4.75 -9.78
C LEU A 52 9.92 -5.27 -11.22
N ILE A 53 10.94 -4.96 -12.01
CA ILE A 53 11.05 -5.45 -13.39
C ILE A 53 11.15 -6.97 -13.39
N GLY A 54 11.93 -7.54 -12.47
CA GLY A 54 12.04 -8.99 -12.31
C GLY A 54 10.70 -9.66 -12.00
N TYR A 55 9.95 -9.07 -11.06
CA TYR A 55 8.62 -9.59 -10.73
C TYR A 55 7.66 -9.47 -11.91
N ASN A 56 7.75 -8.37 -12.66
CA ASN A 56 6.90 -8.18 -13.83
C ASN A 56 7.13 -9.29 -14.86
N ARG A 57 8.38 -9.61 -15.13
CA ARG A 57 8.72 -10.68 -16.10
C ARG A 57 8.23 -12.04 -15.62
N LYS A 58 8.45 -12.38 -14.36
CA LYS A 58 8.05 -13.66 -13.79
C LYS A 58 6.53 -13.81 -13.78
N LEU A 59 5.82 -12.78 -13.35
CA LEU A 59 4.38 -12.81 -13.29
C LEU A 59 3.77 -12.87 -14.68
N TYR A 60 4.31 -12.11 -15.63
CA TYR A 60 3.84 -12.13 -17.01
C TYR A 60 3.88 -13.56 -17.58
N LYS A 61 5.01 -14.23 -17.37
CA LYS A 61 5.18 -15.61 -17.84
C LYS A 61 4.17 -16.56 -17.19
N ILE A 62 3.95 -16.41 -15.89
CA ILE A 62 2.97 -17.21 -15.16
C ILE A 62 1.57 -17.01 -15.74
N LEU A 63 1.20 -15.77 -16.05
CA LEU A 63 -0.11 -15.46 -16.62
C LEU A 63 -0.27 -16.00 -18.02
N GLU A 64 0.78 -15.94 -18.85
CA GLU A 64 0.75 -16.53 -20.18
C GLU A 64 0.51 -18.04 -20.09
N GLU A 65 1.24 -18.72 -19.23
CA GLU A 65 1.16 -20.18 -19.09
C GLU A 65 -0.15 -20.63 -18.44
N SER A 66 -0.78 -19.78 -17.63
CA SER A 66 -1.99 -20.14 -16.90
C SER A 66 -3.25 -20.15 -17.77
N GLY A 67 -3.23 -19.43 -18.89
CA GLY A 67 -4.41 -19.29 -19.72
C GLY A 67 -5.54 -18.48 -19.12
N MET A 68 -5.28 -17.70 -18.07
CA MET A 68 -6.31 -16.87 -17.43
C MET A 68 -6.92 -15.83 -18.36
N PHE A 69 -6.13 -15.35 -19.32
CA PHE A 69 -6.58 -14.34 -20.27
C PHE A 69 -6.50 -14.93 -21.69
N PRO A 70 -7.63 -15.09 -22.37
CA PRO A 70 -7.65 -15.69 -23.70
C PRO A 70 -6.75 -14.95 -24.69
N ALA A 71 -6.02 -15.73 -25.50
CA ALA A 71 -5.13 -15.19 -26.54
C ALA A 71 -4.07 -14.21 -25.99
N ASP A 72 -3.73 -14.33 -24.71
CA ASP A 72 -2.77 -13.46 -24.02
C ASP A 72 -3.14 -11.97 -24.15
N ASP A 73 -4.44 -11.69 -24.19
CA ASP A 73 -4.96 -10.34 -24.31
C ASP A 73 -5.02 -9.64 -22.96
N PHE A 74 -3.86 -9.25 -22.47
CA PHE A 74 -3.73 -8.53 -21.21
C PHE A 74 -2.45 -7.67 -21.21
N SER A 75 -2.45 -6.66 -20.34
CA SER A 75 -1.24 -5.90 -20.07
C SER A 75 -0.94 -5.98 -18.59
N LEU A 76 0.31 -5.93 -18.23
CA LEU A 76 0.76 -6.06 -16.85
C LEU A 76 1.76 -4.98 -16.50
N GLU A 77 1.50 -4.30 -15.39
CA GLU A 77 2.44 -3.33 -14.83
C GLU A 77 2.63 -3.66 -13.36
N VAL A 78 3.89 -3.89 -12.96
CA VAL A 78 4.26 -4.09 -11.57
C VAL A 78 5.05 -2.88 -11.11
N SER A 79 4.57 -2.21 -10.09
CA SER A 79 5.21 -1.00 -9.58
C SER A 79 5.14 -0.94 -8.06
N SER A 80 5.81 0.03 -7.48
CA SER A 80 5.67 0.31 -6.05
C SER A 80 4.68 1.45 -5.85
N PRO A 81 3.99 1.51 -4.70
CA PRO A 81 3.15 2.64 -4.39
C PRO A 81 4.02 3.89 -4.23
N GLY A 82 3.66 4.96 -4.90
CA GLY A 82 4.31 6.24 -4.68
C GLY A 82 3.78 6.92 -3.43
N LEU A 83 4.34 8.09 -3.12
CA LEU A 83 3.88 8.89 -1.98
C LEU A 83 2.42 9.36 -2.17
N ASP A 84 1.97 9.40 -3.41
CA ASP A 84 0.59 9.83 -3.72
C ASP A 84 -0.46 8.74 -3.48
N GLU A 85 -0.02 7.48 -3.34
CA GLU A 85 -0.95 6.38 -3.10
C GLU A 85 -1.25 6.24 -1.61
N PRO A 86 -2.53 5.97 -1.24
CA PRO A 86 -2.87 5.76 0.16
C PRO A 86 -2.19 4.51 0.72
N LEU A 87 -1.88 4.55 2.01
CA LEU A 87 -1.35 3.38 2.71
C LEU A 87 -2.47 2.36 2.89
N LYS A 88 -2.19 1.08 2.61
CA LYS A 88 -3.16 0.00 2.67
C LYS A 88 -2.84 -1.09 3.67
N LYS A 89 -1.56 -1.36 3.89
CA LYS A 89 -1.11 -2.47 4.72
C LYS A 89 -0.46 -1.99 6.01
N HIS A 90 -0.65 -2.75 7.08
CA HIS A 90 -0.03 -2.45 8.37
C HIS A 90 1.49 -2.27 8.23
N ARG A 91 2.13 -3.10 7.40
CA ARG A 91 3.57 -3.01 7.16
C ARG A 91 3.99 -1.68 6.56
N GLN A 92 3.12 -1.07 5.75
CA GLN A 92 3.37 0.26 5.19
C GLN A 92 3.38 1.32 6.28
N TYR A 93 2.50 1.20 7.27
CA TYR A 93 2.50 2.12 8.41
C TYR A 93 3.78 1.96 9.21
N LYS A 94 4.20 0.73 9.50
CA LYS A 94 5.41 0.46 10.26
C LYS A 94 6.65 1.10 9.63
N LYS A 95 6.81 0.98 8.33
CA LYS A 95 7.98 1.53 7.63
C LYS A 95 7.98 3.06 7.60
N ASN A 96 6.84 3.67 7.88
CA ASN A 96 6.69 5.13 7.84
C ASN A 96 6.66 5.79 9.22
N ILE A 97 7.03 5.06 10.26
CA ILE A 97 7.16 5.64 11.59
C ILE A 97 8.20 6.77 11.53
N GLY A 98 7.84 7.92 12.10
CA GLY A 98 8.66 9.12 12.05
C GLY A 98 8.24 10.10 10.95
N ARG A 99 7.39 9.69 10.03
CA ARG A 99 6.90 10.57 8.97
C ARG A 99 5.55 11.16 9.33
N TYR A 100 5.19 12.24 8.66
CA TYR A 100 3.89 12.89 8.85
C TYR A 100 2.85 12.23 7.97
N LEU A 101 1.67 12.00 8.54
CA LEU A 101 0.56 11.37 7.84
C LEU A 101 -0.64 12.31 7.80
N HIS A 102 -1.42 12.19 6.73
CA HIS A 102 -2.72 12.83 6.58
C HIS A 102 -3.75 11.71 6.58
N ILE A 103 -4.50 11.59 7.67
CA ILE A 103 -5.47 10.51 7.85
C ILE A 103 -6.88 11.08 7.75
N THR A 104 -7.68 10.53 6.84
CA THR A 104 -9.09 10.84 6.74
C THR A 104 -9.88 9.69 7.36
N LYS A 105 -10.68 10.00 8.36
CA LYS A 105 -11.51 9.01 9.04
C LYS A 105 -12.83 8.78 8.29
N ASN A 106 -13.51 7.70 8.64
CA ASN A 106 -14.81 7.36 8.03
C ASN A 106 -15.87 8.44 8.20
N ASP A 107 -15.77 9.23 9.26
CA ASP A 107 -16.70 10.35 9.52
C ASP A 107 -16.27 11.63 8.79
N SER A 108 -15.29 11.54 7.92
CA SER A 108 -14.72 12.66 7.15
C SER A 108 -13.85 13.62 7.96
N SER A 109 -13.62 13.36 9.24
CA SER A 109 -12.69 14.15 10.02
C SER A 109 -11.27 13.80 9.63
N VAL A 110 -10.32 14.73 9.85
CA VAL A 110 -8.94 14.59 9.45
C VAL A 110 -8.00 14.68 10.65
N VAL A 111 -7.01 13.80 10.69
CA VAL A 111 -5.94 13.84 11.67
C VAL A 111 -4.64 13.98 10.91
N GLU A 112 -3.89 15.05 11.19
CA GLU A 112 -2.58 15.26 10.59
C GLU A 112 -1.53 15.27 11.70
N GLY A 113 -0.45 14.54 11.50
CA GLY A 113 0.59 14.50 12.48
C GLY A 113 1.66 13.48 12.18
N LYS A 114 2.61 13.37 13.10
CA LYS A 114 3.73 12.47 12.97
C LYS A 114 3.35 11.08 13.50
N LEU A 115 3.63 10.06 12.71
CA LEU A 115 3.41 8.68 13.15
C LEU A 115 4.48 8.29 14.15
N LEU A 116 4.07 8.05 15.39
CA LEU A 116 4.99 7.67 16.46
C LEU A 116 5.15 6.17 16.58
N GLU A 117 4.03 5.45 16.47
CA GLU A 117 4.02 4.01 16.70
C GLU A 117 2.82 3.38 16.04
N THR A 118 2.92 2.09 15.75
CA THR A 118 1.79 1.29 15.26
C THR A 118 1.46 0.23 16.30
N THR A 119 0.17 -0.10 16.42
CA THR A 119 -0.32 -1.16 17.28
C THR A 119 -1.06 -2.18 16.41
N GLU A 120 -1.53 -3.26 16.99
CA GLU A 120 -2.32 -4.24 16.23
C GLU A 120 -3.59 -3.64 15.65
N ASP A 121 -4.19 -2.69 16.37
CA ASP A 121 -5.49 -2.14 16.01
C ASP A 121 -5.45 -0.75 15.38
N GLY A 122 -4.32 -0.07 15.43
CA GLY A 122 -4.27 1.30 14.94
C GLY A 122 -2.89 1.93 14.96
N VAL A 123 -2.89 3.24 15.00
CA VAL A 123 -1.67 4.05 14.99
C VAL A 123 -1.74 5.11 16.07
N ILE A 124 -0.55 5.52 16.55
CA ILE A 124 -0.44 6.62 17.49
C ILE A 124 0.19 7.79 16.75
N ILE A 125 -0.53 8.90 16.70
CA ILE A 125 -0.15 10.09 15.95
C ILE A 125 0.12 11.23 16.92
N GLU A 126 1.25 11.92 16.72
CA GLU A 126 1.57 13.12 17.48
C GLU A 126 1.02 14.33 16.73
N THR A 127 0.05 14.99 17.34
CA THR A 127 -0.56 16.20 16.75
C THR A 127 -0.05 17.44 17.47
N GLU A 128 0.04 18.53 16.75
CA GLU A 128 0.46 19.82 17.29
C GLU A 128 -0.64 20.84 17.13
N THR A 129 -0.92 21.61 18.19
CA THR A 129 -1.88 22.71 18.13
C THR A 129 -1.22 23.96 18.71
N GLY A 130 -1.60 25.12 18.20
CA GLY A 130 -1.04 26.40 18.63
C GLY A 130 0.25 26.76 17.91
N LYS A 131 0.78 27.93 18.24
CA LYS A 131 2.02 28.44 17.64
C LYS A 131 2.97 28.99 18.70
N GLY A 132 4.26 28.88 18.44
CA GLY A 132 5.30 29.41 19.31
C GLY A 132 5.26 28.80 20.69
N LYS A 133 5.27 29.65 21.72
CA LYS A 133 5.29 29.18 23.12
C LYS A 133 3.99 28.53 23.58
N LYS A 134 2.90 28.71 22.81
CA LYS A 134 1.60 28.13 23.11
C LYS A 134 1.36 26.83 22.37
N LYS A 135 2.40 26.31 21.72
CA LYS A 135 2.31 25.06 20.99
C LYS A 135 2.09 23.90 21.95
N GLU A 136 1.03 23.16 21.74
CA GLU A 136 0.75 21.95 22.50
C GLU A 136 0.92 20.73 21.60
N VAL A 137 1.54 19.70 22.16
CA VAL A 137 1.75 18.43 21.50
C VAL A 137 0.90 17.39 22.19
N LYS A 138 0.08 16.68 21.43
CA LYS A 138 -0.79 15.63 21.95
C LYS A 138 -0.58 14.36 21.17
N GLN A 139 -0.85 13.22 21.81
CA GLN A 139 -0.86 11.93 21.12
C GLN A 139 -2.29 11.50 20.96
N GLU A 140 -2.62 11.03 19.76
CA GLU A 140 -3.95 10.53 19.45
C GLU A 140 -3.83 9.13 18.87
N THR A 141 -4.63 8.20 19.39
CA THR A 141 -4.71 6.86 18.84
C THR A 141 -5.83 6.82 17.82
N VAL A 142 -5.51 6.39 16.60
CA VAL A 142 -6.48 6.25 15.53
C VAL A 142 -6.58 4.77 15.17
N LEU A 143 -7.75 4.19 15.29
CA LEU A 143 -7.96 2.78 14.97
C LEU A 143 -8.06 2.59 13.47
N PHE A 144 -7.46 1.49 12.97
CA PHE A 144 -7.54 1.18 11.53
C PHE A 144 -8.97 1.10 11.03
N MET A 145 -9.87 0.56 11.83
CA MET A 145 -11.28 0.44 11.46
C MET A 145 -11.96 1.79 11.24
N ASP A 146 -11.43 2.85 11.82
CA ASP A 146 -11.95 4.21 11.67
C ASP A 146 -11.32 4.98 10.52
N ILE A 147 -10.28 4.43 9.91
CA ILE A 147 -9.55 5.10 8.84
C ILE A 147 -10.19 4.81 7.49
N LYS A 148 -10.49 5.88 6.75
CA LYS A 148 -10.94 5.78 5.37
C LYS A 148 -9.74 5.76 4.42
N THR A 149 -8.84 6.74 4.56
CA THR A 149 -7.61 6.81 3.77
C THR A 149 -6.49 7.43 4.61
N THR A 150 -5.26 7.00 4.33
CA THR A 150 -4.05 7.59 4.91
C THR A 150 -3.04 7.84 3.82
N LYS A 151 -2.54 9.07 3.73
CA LYS A 151 -1.48 9.44 2.80
C LYS A 151 -0.29 10.00 3.55
N ILE A 152 0.89 9.81 2.98
CA ILE A 152 2.10 10.41 3.53
C ILE A 152 2.07 11.90 3.22
N GLN A 153 2.26 12.73 4.25
CA GLN A 153 2.30 14.17 4.10
C GLN A 153 3.75 14.61 4.02
N ILE A 154 4.10 15.28 2.92
CA ILE A 154 5.45 15.80 2.75
C ILE A 154 5.54 17.15 3.47
N LYS A 155 6.47 17.26 4.41
CA LYS A 155 6.74 18.51 5.10
C LYS A 155 8.11 19.03 4.73
N PHE A 156 8.15 20.29 4.45
CA PHE A 156 9.38 21.01 4.08
C PHE A 156 9.85 21.90 5.23
#